data_f692eb2f988b1c5a6cf065d2522a63af
#
_entry.id   f692eb2f988b1c5a6cf065d2522a63af
#
_cell.length_a   1.000
_cell.length_b   1.000
_cell.length_c   1.000
_cell.angle_alpha   90.00
_cell.angle_beta   90.00
_cell.angle_gamma   90.00
#
_symmetry.space_group_name_H-M   'P 1'
#
loop_
_entity.id
_entity.type
_entity.pdbx_description
1 polymer ?
#
loop_
_entity_poly.entity_id
_entity_poly.type
_entity_poly.pdbx_seq_one_letter_code
_entity_poly.pdbx_strand_id
1 'polypeptide(L)'
;MLFRSDFFNKIGTTVEIKNEKLSINFWSTSGMMAPFYELLRVMSDWLVKKGVRRDNAQKYITSLFLALSEDALVNSKKDLKYLVKDSQTPKGLNEQGLKELTKAGFYKKLEKTLNSIHKRLSK
;
A
#
# COMPACT_ATOMS: atom_id res chain seq x y z
N MET A 1 0.87 16.54 -12.73
CA MET A 1 0.05 15.32 -12.67
C MET A 1 -1.41 15.70 -12.50
N LEU A 2 -2.23 15.15 -13.35
CA LEU A 2 -3.67 15.36 -13.25
C LEU A 2 -4.27 14.29 -12.36
N PHE A 3 -4.79 14.71 -11.22
CA PHE A 3 -5.58 13.82 -10.37
C PHE A 3 -7.02 13.85 -10.86
N ARG A 4 -7.57 12.69 -11.08
CA ARG A 4 -8.98 12.58 -11.46
C ARG A 4 -9.82 12.80 -10.21
N SER A 5 -10.73 13.78 -10.28
CA SER A 5 -11.59 14.12 -9.14
C SER A 5 -12.47 12.93 -8.71
N ASP A 6 -12.87 12.08 -9.66
CA ASP A 6 -13.65 10.88 -9.36
C ASP A 6 -12.89 9.89 -8.47
N PHE A 7 -11.54 9.81 -8.63
CA PHE A 7 -10.71 8.97 -7.78
C PHE A 7 -10.73 9.49 -6.33
N PHE A 8 -10.53 10.78 -6.13
CA PHE A 8 -10.55 11.37 -4.79
C PHE A 8 -11.91 11.24 -4.12
N ASN A 9 -13.00 11.33 -4.90
CA ASN A 9 -14.34 11.11 -4.38
C ASN A 9 -14.54 9.68 -3.88
N LYS A 10 -13.88 8.71 -4.50
CA LYS A 10 -13.95 7.29 -4.08
C LYS A 10 -13.19 7.00 -2.80
N ILE A 11 -12.24 7.85 -2.42
CA ILE A 11 -11.49 7.66 -1.17
C ILE A 11 -12.42 7.77 0.04
N GLY A 12 -13.51 8.54 -0.06
CA GLY A 12 -14.59 8.57 0.94
C GLY A 12 -14.20 9.11 2.31
N THR A 13 -12.94 9.48 2.51
CA THR A 13 -12.42 9.99 3.77
C THR A 13 -11.66 11.27 3.50
N THR A 14 -12.06 12.34 4.19
CA THR A 14 -11.41 13.64 4.04
C THR A 14 -10.38 13.81 5.13
N VAL A 15 -9.16 14.16 4.74
CA VAL A 15 -8.10 14.55 5.66
C VAL A 15 -7.83 16.02 5.44
N GLU A 16 -7.93 16.81 6.51
CA GLU A 16 -7.67 18.23 6.44
C GLU A 16 -6.17 18.51 6.30
N ILE A 17 -5.80 19.30 5.31
CA ILE A 17 -4.41 19.71 5.07
C ILE A 17 -4.30 21.19 5.34
N LYS A 18 -3.59 21.54 6.42
CA LYS A 18 -3.58 22.90 6.96
C LYS A 18 -2.61 23.87 6.28
N ASN A 19 -1.62 23.36 5.56
CA ASN A 19 -0.68 24.23 4.85
C ASN A 19 -0.08 23.53 3.63
N GLU A 20 0.49 24.32 2.74
CA GLU A 20 1.00 23.89 1.45
C GLU A 20 2.17 22.92 1.56
N LYS A 21 3.04 23.10 2.56
CA LYS A 21 4.17 22.18 2.77
C LYS A 21 3.69 20.78 3.10
N LEU A 22 2.65 20.68 3.93
CA LEU A 22 2.03 19.37 4.23
C LEU A 22 1.36 18.78 3.00
N SER A 23 0.77 19.61 2.12
CA SER A 23 0.18 19.11 0.86
C SER A 23 1.21 18.38 0.01
N ILE A 24 2.42 18.90 -0.09
CA ILE A 24 3.50 18.25 -0.85
C ILE A 24 3.83 16.88 -0.28
N ASN A 25 3.82 16.77 1.05
CA ASN A 25 4.06 15.47 1.71
C ASN A 25 3.00 14.44 1.31
N PHE A 26 1.73 14.81 1.35
CA PHE A 26 0.65 13.92 0.93
C PHE A 26 0.75 13.58 -0.56
N TRP A 27 1.03 14.55 -1.41
CA TRP A 27 1.17 14.33 -2.85
C TRP A 27 2.32 13.38 -3.17
N SER A 28 3.38 13.40 -2.38
CA SER A 28 4.49 12.47 -2.55
C SER A 28 4.03 11.02 -2.47
N THR A 29 3.08 10.73 -1.57
CA THR A 29 2.54 9.37 -1.43
C THR A 29 1.71 8.93 -2.63
N SER A 30 1.20 9.86 -3.44
CA SER A 30 0.46 9.51 -4.65
C SER A 30 1.33 8.82 -5.70
N GLY A 31 2.65 8.94 -5.59
CA GLY A 31 3.58 8.19 -6.43
C GLY A 31 3.57 6.70 -6.17
N MET A 32 2.86 6.24 -5.13
CA MET A 32 2.71 4.83 -4.80
C MET A 32 1.50 4.17 -5.46
N MET A 33 0.71 4.88 -6.26
CA MET A 33 -0.47 4.29 -6.92
C MET A 33 -0.07 3.19 -7.90
N ALA A 34 0.83 3.48 -8.84
CA ALA A 34 1.30 2.48 -9.79
C ALA A 34 2.08 1.34 -9.10
N PRO A 35 3.00 1.61 -8.17
CA PRO A 35 3.63 0.55 -7.38
C PRO A 35 2.64 -0.34 -6.62
N PHE A 36 1.55 0.20 -6.11
CA PHE A 36 0.52 -0.59 -5.45
C PHE A 36 -0.17 -1.53 -6.44
N TYR A 37 -0.55 -1.02 -7.62
CA TYR A 37 -1.13 -1.86 -8.66
C TYR A 37 -0.15 -2.94 -9.12
N GLU A 38 1.13 -2.62 -9.19
CA GLU A 38 2.16 -3.59 -9.54
C GLU A 38 2.28 -4.69 -8.49
N LEU A 39 2.16 -4.35 -7.21
CA LEU A 39 2.10 -5.34 -6.14
C LEU A 39 0.97 -6.33 -6.36
N LEU A 40 -0.24 -5.82 -6.65
CA LEU A 40 -1.40 -6.66 -6.93
C LEU A 40 -1.17 -7.52 -8.17
N ARG A 41 -0.55 -6.95 -9.20
CA ARG A 41 -0.25 -7.66 -10.45
C ARG A 41 0.73 -8.81 -10.21
N VAL A 42 1.80 -8.55 -9.49
CA VAL A 42 2.83 -9.57 -9.21
C VAL A 42 2.24 -10.74 -8.43
N MET A 43 1.42 -10.45 -7.42
CA MET A 43 0.77 -11.50 -6.63
C MET A 43 -0.24 -12.29 -7.45
N SER A 44 -1.01 -11.61 -8.29
CA SER A 44 -1.97 -12.28 -9.20
C SER A 44 -1.25 -13.17 -10.22
N ASP A 45 -0.17 -12.67 -10.79
CA ASP A 45 0.66 -13.44 -11.74
C ASP A 45 1.23 -14.70 -11.08
N TRP A 46 1.65 -14.58 -9.82
CA TRP A 46 2.16 -15.74 -9.09
C TRP A 46 1.10 -16.83 -8.99
N LEU A 47 -0.15 -16.45 -8.69
CA LEU A 47 -1.26 -17.39 -8.64
C LEU A 47 -1.52 -18.02 -10.02
N VAL A 48 -1.46 -17.24 -11.09
CA VAL A 48 -1.62 -17.75 -12.46
C VAL A 48 -0.56 -18.78 -12.77
N LYS A 49 0.69 -18.55 -12.40
CA LYS A 49 1.78 -19.51 -12.58
C LYS A 49 1.55 -20.80 -11.79
N LYS A 50 0.75 -20.77 -10.73
CA LYS A 50 0.38 -21.93 -9.94
C LYS A 50 -0.91 -22.60 -10.41
N GLY A 51 -1.46 -22.16 -11.54
CA GLY A 51 -2.61 -22.81 -12.17
C GLY A 51 -3.95 -22.12 -11.95
N VAL A 52 -3.98 -20.96 -11.34
CA VAL A 52 -5.23 -20.21 -11.13
C VAL A 52 -5.54 -19.37 -12.38
N ARG A 53 -6.81 -19.33 -12.79
CA ARG A 53 -7.24 -18.48 -13.90
C ARG A 53 -7.00 -17.02 -13.53
N ARG A 54 -6.60 -16.20 -14.53
CA ARG A 54 -6.24 -14.81 -14.31
C ARG A 54 -7.37 -13.99 -13.67
N ASP A 55 -8.59 -14.12 -14.15
CA ASP A 55 -9.72 -13.38 -13.59
C ASP A 55 -9.97 -13.72 -12.12
N ASN A 56 -9.88 -14.99 -11.76
CA ASN A 56 -10.04 -15.44 -10.37
C ASN A 56 -8.87 -14.99 -9.51
N ALA A 57 -7.64 -15.05 -10.03
CA ALA A 57 -6.45 -14.61 -9.31
C ALA A 57 -6.55 -13.12 -8.96
N GLN A 58 -6.88 -12.29 -9.96
CA GLN A 58 -7.01 -10.85 -9.77
C GLN A 58 -8.13 -10.50 -8.80
N LYS A 59 -9.27 -11.16 -8.94
CA LYS A 59 -10.42 -10.95 -8.05
C LYS A 59 -10.06 -11.30 -6.60
N TYR A 60 -9.39 -12.42 -6.37
CA TYR A 60 -8.99 -12.84 -5.03
C TYR A 60 -8.01 -11.85 -4.40
N ILE A 61 -6.94 -11.50 -5.12
CA ILE A 61 -5.90 -10.61 -4.59
C ILE A 61 -6.46 -9.21 -4.32
N THR A 62 -7.26 -8.67 -5.25
CA THR A 62 -7.84 -7.34 -5.04
C THR A 62 -8.83 -7.33 -3.89
N SER A 63 -9.64 -8.38 -3.74
CA SER A 63 -10.58 -8.51 -2.61
C SER A 63 -9.83 -8.61 -1.27
N LEU A 64 -8.73 -9.37 -1.24
CA LEU A 64 -7.91 -9.49 -0.04
C LEU A 64 -7.38 -8.14 0.40
N PHE A 65 -6.78 -7.37 -0.52
CA PHE A 65 -6.20 -6.07 -0.17
C PHE A 65 -7.25 -5.03 0.13
N LEU A 66 -8.43 -5.12 -0.48
CA LEU A 66 -9.56 -4.26 -0.12
C LEU A 66 -9.97 -4.50 1.34
N ALA A 67 -10.14 -5.77 1.72
CA ALA A 67 -10.51 -6.13 3.10
C ALA A 67 -9.44 -5.65 4.10
N LEU A 68 -8.16 -5.85 3.79
CA LEU A 68 -7.07 -5.40 4.65
C LEU A 68 -7.05 -3.88 4.78
N SER A 69 -7.30 -3.16 3.69
CA SER A 69 -7.32 -1.70 3.69
C SER A 69 -8.49 -1.17 4.51
N GLU A 70 -9.66 -1.80 4.40
CA GLU A 70 -10.83 -1.42 5.20
C GLU A 70 -10.59 -1.65 6.69
N ASP A 71 -9.99 -2.78 7.05
CA ASP A 71 -9.65 -3.08 8.43
C ASP A 71 -8.64 -2.07 8.98
N ALA A 72 -7.63 -1.73 8.21
CA ALA A 72 -6.65 -0.73 8.59
C ALA A 72 -7.28 0.64 8.78
N LEU A 73 -8.22 1.02 7.92
CA LEU A 73 -8.93 2.30 8.02
C LEU A 73 -9.76 2.38 9.30
N VAL A 74 -10.49 1.32 9.63
CA VAL A 74 -11.30 1.25 10.88
C VAL A 74 -10.40 1.42 12.10
N ASN A 75 -9.18 0.91 12.06
CA ASN A 75 -8.23 0.96 13.16
C ASN A 75 -7.24 2.12 13.06
N SER A 76 -7.47 3.08 12.16
CA SER A 76 -6.47 4.09 11.81
C SER A 76 -6.20 5.15 12.90
N LYS A 77 -6.97 5.17 13.98
CA LYS A 77 -6.68 6.03 15.14
C LYS A 77 -5.52 5.51 15.97
N LYS A 78 -5.21 4.23 15.88
CA LYS A 78 -4.05 3.62 16.52
C LYS A 78 -2.90 3.50 15.53
N ASP A 79 -1.68 3.42 16.03
CA ASP A 79 -0.52 3.20 15.16
C ASP A 79 -0.68 1.84 14.44
N LEU A 80 -0.47 1.85 13.13
CA LEU A 80 -0.61 0.64 12.30
C LEU A 80 0.38 -0.47 12.71
N LYS A 81 1.44 -0.14 13.46
CA LYS A 81 2.38 -1.15 13.96
C LYS A 81 1.68 -2.25 14.78
N TYR A 82 0.55 -1.94 15.42
CA TYR A 82 -0.21 -2.94 16.17
C TYR A 82 -0.87 -3.96 15.24
N LEU A 83 -1.36 -3.53 14.08
CA LEU A 83 -1.89 -4.46 13.08
C LEU A 83 -0.78 -5.34 12.51
N VAL A 84 0.40 -4.76 12.28
CA VAL A 84 1.57 -5.54 11.82
C VAL A 84 1.89 -6.64 12.82
N LYS A 85 1.95 -6.28 14.11
CA LYS A 85 2.23 -7.25 15.18
C LYS A 85 1.15 -8.31 15.30
N ASP A 86 -0.12 -7.87 15.34
CA ASP A 86 -1.24 -8.77 15.61
C ASP A 86 -1.54 -9.71 14.43
N SER A 87 -1.09 -9.36 13.23
CA SER A 87 -1.25 -10.19 12.03
C SER A 87 -0.26 -11.35 11.98
N GLN A 88 0.70 -11.39 12.87
CA GLN A 88 1.73 -12.42 12.89
C GLN A 88 1.48 -13.43 13.99
N THR A 89 1.70 -14.70 13.67
CA THR A 89 1.81 -15.77 14.67
C THR A 89 3.24 -16.29 14.65
N PRO A 90 3.79 -16.68 15.81
CA PRO A 90 5.16 -17.22 15.83
C PRO A 90 5.29 -18.40 14.85
N LYS A 91 6.32 -18.34 14.00
CA LYS A 91 6.59 -19.31 12.93
C LYS A 91 5.50 -19.41 11.87
N GLY A 92 4.60 -18.42 11.82
CA GLY A 92 3.53 -18.37 10.83
C GLY A 92 3.96 -17.75 9.50
N LEU A 93 3.02 -17.76 8.55
CA LEU A 93 3.27 -17.26 7.19
C LEU A 93 3.50 -15.74 7.15
N ASN A 94 2.76 -14.99 7.95
CA ASN A 94 2.89 -13.53 7.97
C ASN A 94 4.21 -13.10 8.62
N GLU A 95 4.66 -13.80 9.65
CA GLU A 95 5.98 -13.55 10.23
C GLU A 95 7.06 -13.79 9.18
N GLN A 96 6.99 -14.91 8.46
CA GLN A 96 7.94 -15.24 7.40
C GLN A 96 7.96 -14.16 6.31
N GLY A 97 6.79 -13.80 5.78
CA GLY A 97 6.69 -12.81 4.72
C GLY A 97 7.27 -11.46 5.11
N LEU A 98 6.89 -10.98 6.29
CA LEU A 98 7.40 -9.70 6.80
C LEU A 98 8.93 -9.74 6.99
N LYS A 99 9.43 -10.80 7.59
CA LYS A 99 10.87 -10.95 7.86
C LYS A 99 11.69 -10.98 6.58
N GLU A 100 11.25 -11.74 5.58
CA GLU A 100 11.98 -11.85 4.31
C GLU A 100 11.98 -10.53 3.55
N LEU A 101 10.84 -9.84 3.46
CA LEU A 101 10.75 -8.56 2.76
C LEU A 101 11.52 -7.46 3.50
N THR A 102 11.48 -7.47 4.83
CA THR A 102 12.24 -6.50 5.64
C THR A 102 13.75 -6.71 5.43
N LYS A 103 14.19 -7.95 5.47
CA LYS A 103 15.61 -8.29 5.26
C LYS A 103 16.09 -7.89 3.87
N ALA A 104 15.24 -8.03 2.87
CA ALA A 104 15.54 -7.64 1.49
C ALA A 104 15.55 -6.11 1.30
N GLY A 105 15.15 -5.33 2.31
CA GLY A 105 15.15 -3.87 2.23
C GLY A 105 13.92 -3.28 1.57
N PHE A 106 12.84 -4.05 1.39
CA PHE A 106 11.64 -3.62 0.68
C PHE A 106 11.04 -2.34 1.29
N TYR A 107 10.84 -2.34 2.61
CA TYR A 107 10.19 -1.20 3.29
C TYR A 107 11.12 0.02 3.38
N LYS A 108 12.42 -0.20 3.52
CA LYS A 108 13.42 0.88 3.46
C LYS A 108 13.47 1.50 2.06
N LYS A 109 13.37 0.68 1.02
CA LYS A 109 13.35 1.17 -0.36
C LYS A 109 12.11 2.01 -0.61
N LEU A 110 10.97 1.58 -0.07
CA LEU A 110 9.72 2.33 -0.16
C LEU A 110 9.89 3.75 0.41
N GLU A 111 10.44 3.87 1.62
CA GLU A 111 10.67 5.16 2.26
C GLU A 111 11.65 6.02 1.46
N LYS A 112 12.74 5.44 0.97
CA LYS A 112 13.71 6.16 0.12
C LYS A 112 13.07 6.66 -1.16
N THR A 113 12.18 5.89 -1.74
CA THR A 113 11.46 6.28 -2.96
C THR A 113 10.53 7.45 -2.68
N LEU A 114 9.82 7.43 -1.54
CA LEU A 114 8.99 8.56 -1.12
C LEU A 114 9.84 9.82 -0.94
N ASN A 115 11.01 9.70 -0.33
CA ASN A 115 11.93 10.82 -0.18
C ASN A 115 12.39 11.37 -1.54
N SER A 116 12.66 10.50 -2.49
CA SER A 116 13.05 10.90 -3.85
C SER A 116 11.95 11.66 -4.57
N ILE A 117 10.71 11.18 -4.47
CA ILE A 117 9.54 11.85 -5.05
C ILE A 117 9.32 13.21 -4.39
N HIS A 118 9.39 13.24 -3.07
CA HIS A 118 9.25 14.46 -2.29
C HIS A 118 10.27 15.52 -2.72
N LYS A 119 11.52 15.12 -2.90
CA LYS A 119 12.59 16.01 -3.36
C LYS A 119 12.26 16.61 -4.73
N ARG A 120 11.72 15.81 -5.64
CA ARG A 120 11.31 16.27 -6.97
C ARG A 120 10.19 17.30 -6.89
N LEU A 121 9.20 17.07 -6.03
CA LEU A 121 8.05 17.97 -5.87
C LEU A 121 8.40 19.26 -5.11
N SER A 122 9.46 19.24 -4.34
CA SER A 122 9.88 20.38 -3.52
C SER A 122 10.74 21.40 -4.26
N LYS A 123 11.06 21.15 -5.51
CA LYS A 123 11.85 22.07 -6.34
C LYS A 123 11.03 23.25 -6.83
#